data_3275e1af05ed6e9461b5fb1207db6b7d
#
_entry.id   3275e1af05ed6e9461b5fb1207db6b7d
#
_cell.length_a   1.000
_cell.length_b   1.000
_cell.length_c   1.000
_cell.angle_alpha   90.00
_cell.angle_beta   90.00
_cell.angle_gamma   90.00
#
_symmetry.space_group_name_H-M   'P 1'
#
loop_
_entity.id
_entity.type
_entity.pdbx_description
1 polymer ?
#
loop_
_entity_poly.entity_id
_entity_poly.type
_entity_poly.pdbx_seq_one_letter_code
_entity_poly.pdbx_strand_id
1 'polypeptide(L)'
;CYVYGHIPATEGYESRKKLGFIAHMDTVSDFCDHPVTPVVTPNYDGGELTLGTSGRVLSPKMFPHLSSLKGRTLITSDGTTILGADDKAGVAEIMTMIEHLNNGTIAHGPISVAFTPDEEIGGGTDYFDVKKFNADYAYTLDGDTEGEIQNENFKAGRAVVEFTGVNVHPGSSKNTMVNAALVAMEFNSMLPAADTPRNT
;
A
#
# COMPACT_ATOMS: atom_id res chain seq x y z
N CYS A 1 -15.45 6.56 -5.25
CA CYS A 1 -16.40 7.14 -4.29
C CYS A 1 -15.76 7.13 -2.90
N TYR A 2 -15.74 8.28 -2.20
CA TYR A 2 -15.26 8.39 -0.82
C TYR A 2 -16.39 8.08 0.15
N VAL A 3 -16.07 7.41 1.25
CA VAL A 3 -17.00 7.16 2.35
C VAL A 3 -16.53 7.94 3.57
N TYR A 4 -17.44 8.67 4.23
CA TYR A 4 -17.15 9.43 5.45
C TYR A 4 -18.11 9.01 6.55
N GLY A 5 -17.58 8.86 7.77
CA GLY A 5 -18.35 8.59 8.97
C GLY A 5 -17.92 9.48 10.13
N HIS A 6 -18.84 9.74 11.04
CA HIS A 6 -18.57 10.53 12.25
C HIS A 6 -19.15 9.82 13.46
N ILE A 7 -18.34 9.71 14.51
CA ILE A 7 -18.72 9.12 15.78
C ILE A 7 -18.76 10.26 16.80
N PRO A 8 -19.93 10.53 17.42
CA PRO A 8 -20.05 11.55 18.45
C PRO A 8 -19.12 11.24 19.64
N ALA A 9 -18.67 12.27 20.32
CA ALA A 9 -17.91 12.09 21.56
C ALA A 9 -18.74 11.40 22.64
N THR A 10 -18.07 10.70 23.54
CA THR A 10 -18.66 10.29 24.81
C THR A 10 -19.05 11.54 25.62
N GLU A 11 -20.13 11.47 26.39
CA GLU A 11 -20.59 12.56 27.27
C GLU A 11 -19.43 13.11 28.12
N GLY A 12 -19.25 14.44 28.08
CA GLY A 12 -18.15 15.14 28.74
C GLY A 12 -16.83 15.21 27.98
N TYR A 13 -16.74 14.62 26.77
CA TYR A 13 -15.54 14.64 25.93
C TYR A 13 -15.72 15.44 24.62
N GLU A 14 -16.79 16.19 24.49
CA GLU A 14 -17.16 16.94 23.27
C GLU A 14 -16.15 18.03 22.90
N SER A 15 -15.46 18.58 23.91
CA SER A 15 -14.44 19.62 23.73
C SER A 15 -13.06 19.09 23.30
N ARG A 16 -12.90 17.77 23.26
CA ARG A 16 -11.64 17.15 22.82
C ARG A 16 -11.41 17.38 21.32
N LYS A 17 -10.14 17.34 20.93
CA LYS A 17 -9.77 17.39 19.52
C LYS A 17 -10.39 16.24 18.74
N LYS A 18 -10.83 16.53 17.54
CA LYS A 18 -11.39 15.53 16.63
C LYS A 18 -10.27 14.74 15.99
N LEU A 19 -10.27 13.43 16.21
CA LEU A 19 -9.34 12.53 15.58
C LEU A 19 -9.95 11.96 14.28
N GLY A 20 -9.13 11.87 13.26
CA GLY A 20 -9.47 11.23 12.00
C GLY A 20 -8.72 9.92 11.79
N PHE A 21 -9.36 8.96 11.16
CA PHE A 21 -8.74 7.71 10.71
C PHE A 21 -9.10 7.46 9.26
N ILE A 22 -8.11 7.11 8.46
CA ILE A 22 -8.23 6.95 7.01
C ILE A 22 -7.62 5.61 6.62
N ALA A 23 -8.27 4.92 5.70
CA ALA A 23 -7.74 3.74 5.01
C ALA A 23 -8.24 3.74 3.56
N HIS A 24 -7.49 3.14 2.63
CA HIS A 24 -7.96 3.03 1.25
C HIS A 24 -8.67 1.70 0.99
N MET A 25 -9.58 1.70 0.01
CA MET A 25 -10.45 0.56 -0.30
C MET A 25 -9.99 -0.23 -1.51
N ASP A 26 -9.24 0.41 -2.39
CA ASP A 26 -8.70 -0.21 -3.59
C ASP A 26 -7.48 -1.07 -3.28
N THR A 27 -7.08 -1.85 -4.24
CA THR A 27 -5.85 -2.65 -4.24
C THR A 27 -5.20 -2.53 -5.59
N VAL A 28 -3.90 -2.84 -5.67
CA VAL A 28 -3.22 -2.94 -6.97
C VAL A 28 -3.96 -3.89 -7.89
N SER A 29 -3.93 -3.61 -9.19
CA SER A 29 -4.66 -4.37 -10.19
C SER A 29 -4.00 -5.69 -10.59
N ASP A 30 -2.78 -5.95 -10.10
CA ASP A 30 -2.02 -7.15 -10.43
C ASP A 30 -2.54 -8.38 -9.69
N PHE A 31 -2.71 -9.50 -10.39
CA PHE A 31 -3.14 -10.76 -9.79
C PHE A 31 -4.40 -10.69 -8.92
N CYS A 32 -5.41 -9.96 -9.40
CA CYS A 32 -6.70 -9.78 -8.71
C CYS A 32 -7.91 -10.14 -9.61
N ASP A 33 -7.72 -11.00 -10.61
CA ASP A 33 -8.71 -11.38 -11.62
C ASP A 33 -9.80 -12.35 -11.10
N HIS A 34 -9.64 -12.86 -9.89
CA HIS A 34 -10.60 -13.72 -9.21
C HIS A 34 -10.59 -13.50 -7.68
N PRO A 35 -11.61 -14.01 -6.95
CA PRO A 35 -11.70 -13.82 -5.51
C PRO A 35 -10.50 -14.37 -4.75
N VAL A 36 -10.05 -13.64 -3.73
CA VAL A 36 -8.96 -14.05 -2.85
C VAL A 36 -9.37 -15.27 -2.04
N THR A 37 -8.50 -16.28 -1.99
CA THR A 37 -8.63 -17.43 -1.10
C THR A 37 -7.66 -17.26 0.07
N PRO A 38 -8.10 -16.78 1.25
CA PRO A 38 -7.22 -16.59 2.38
C PRO A 38 -6.83 -17.93 3.02
N VAL A 39 -5.57 -18.05 3.40
CA VAL A 39 -5.02 -19.21 4.11
C VAL A 39 -4.52 -18.76 5.47
N VAL A 40 -5.00 -19.40 6.54
CA VAL A 40 -4.60 -19.09 7.92
C VAL A 40 -3.58 -20.12 8.39
N THR A 41 -2.41 -19.68 8.79
CA THR A 41 -1.32 -20.50 9.33
C THR A 41 -1.09 -20.12 10.79
N PRO A 42 -1.65 -20.85 11.77
CA PRO A 42 -1.43 -20.59 13.19
C PRO A 42 -0.03 -21.05 13.61
N ASN A 43 0.53 -20.37 14.63
CA ASN A 43 1.84 -20.72 15.20
C ASN A 43 2.94 -20.91 14.13
N TYR A 44 3.06 -19.93 13.24
CA TYR A 44 4.08 -19.96 12.20
C TYR A 44 5.46 -20.26 12.78
N ASP A 45 6.20 -21.20 12.18
CA ASP A 45 7.46 -21.70 12.71
C ASP A 45 8.69 -20.82 12.42
N GLY A 46 8.52 -19.80 11.55
CA GLY A 46 9.60 -18.90 11.10
C GLY A 46 10.38 -19.43 9.89
N GLY A 47 9.95 -20.55 9.30
CA GLY A 47 10.57 -21.19 8.14
C GLY A 47 9.94 -20.83 6.80
N GLU A 48 10.09 -21.72 5.83
CA GLU A 48 9.44 -21.58 4.53
C GLU A 48 7.94 -21.85 4.63
N LEU A 49 7.12 -21.00 3.97
CA LEU A 49 5.68 -21.13 3.95
C LEU A 49 5.20 -21.35 2.51
N THR A 50 4.64 -22.51 2.25
CA THR A 50 4.01 -22.81 0.95
C THR A 50 2.61 -22.19 0.90
N LEU A 51 2.32 -21.44 -0.17
CA LEU A 51 1.05 -20.76 -0.36
C LEU A 51 0.03 -21.68 -1.02
N GLY A 52 -0.89 -22.21 -0.22
CA GLY A 52 -1.97 -23.05 -0.70
C GLY A 52 -1.47 -24.18 -1.61
N THR A 53 -2.11 -24.33 -2.77
CA THR A 53 -1.77 -25.34 -3.78
C THR A 53 -1.00 -24.75 -4.98
N SER A 54 -0.66 -23.47 -4.95
CA SER A 54 0.00 -22.78 -6.07
C SER A 54 1.45 -23.22 -6.30
N GLY A 55 2.07 -23.87 -5.33
CA GLY A 55 3.50 -24.21 -5.33
C GLY A 55 4.43 -23.02 -5.08
N ARG A 56 3.90 -21.81 -4.86
CA ARG A 56 4.69 -20.64 -4.46
C ARG A 56 5.11 -20.76 -3.01
N VAL A 57 6.32 -20.29 -2.71
CA VAL A 57 6.90 -20.38 -1.37
C VAL A 57 7.37 -19.00 -0.92
N LEU A 58 6.93 -18.56 0.24
CA LEU A 58 7.52 -17.44 0.96
C LEU A 58 8.71 -17.97 1.75
N SER A 59 9.90 -17.45 1.49
CA SER A 59 11.14 -17.90 2.14
C SER A 59 11.78 -16.78 2.94
N PRO A 60 12.23 -17.01 4.18
CA PRO A 60 12.99 -16.05 4.95
C PRO A 60 14.29 -15.59 4.27
N LYS A 61 14.80 -16.34 3.30
CA LYS A 61 15.94 -15.91 2.49
C LYS A 61 15.61 -14.75 1.57
N MET A 62 14.36 -14.71 1.04
CA MET A 62 13.87 -13.63 0.21
C MET A 62 13.22 -12.52 1.04
N PHE A 63 12.54 -12.90 2.11
CA PHE A 63 11.79 -12.01 3.00
C PHE A 63 12.25 -12.21 4.46
N PRO A 64 13.38 -11.59 4.86
CA PRO A 64 14.01 -11.84 6.16
C PRO A 64 13.11 -11.59 7.37
N HIS A 65 12.16 -10.64 7.25
CA HIS A 65 11.23 -10.30 8.32
C HIS A 65 10.32 -11.47 8.73
N LEU A 66 10.08 -12.45 7.84
CA LEU A 66 9.29 -13.64 8.17
C LEU A 66 9.81 -14.37 9.40
N SER A 67 11.11 -14.39 9.61
CA SER A 67 11.72 -15.02 10.79
C SER A 67 11.25 -14.37 12.11
N SER A 68 10.95 -13.08 12.10
CA SER A 68 10.47 -12.33 13.27
C SER A 68 9.00 -12.63 13.60
N LEU A 69 8.26 -13.20 12.65
CA LEU A 69 6.85 -13.56 12.80
C LEU A 69 6.62 -14.93 13.41
N LYS A 70 7.70 -15.63 13.83
CA LYS A 70 7.60 -16.93 14.48
C LYS A 70 6.66 -16.91 15.68
N GLY A 71 5.77 -17.90 15.76
CA GLY A 71 4.76 -18.03 16.80
C GLY A 71 3.48 -17.22 16.55
N ARG A 72 3.45 -16.36 15.54
CA ARG A 72 2.26 -15.61 15.14
C ARG A 72 1.34 -16.44 14.25
N THR A 73 0.08 -16.03 14.17
CA THR A 73 -0.83 -16.53 13.15
C THR A 73 -0.69 -15.66 11.91
N LEU A 74 -0.33 -16.28 10.79
CA LEU A 74 -0.22 -15.58 9.51
C LEU A 74 -1.47 -15.80 8.67
N ILE A 75 -1.87 -14.77 7.96
CA ILE A 75 -2.91 -14.84 6.94
C ILE A 75 -2.25 -14.49 5.61
N THR A 76 -2.34 -15.40 4.65
CA THR A 76 -1.80 -15.23 3.28
C THR A 76 -2.90 -15.50 2.26
N SER A 77 -2.65 -15.17 1.00
CA SER A 77 -3.42 -15.77 -0.09
C SER A 77 -2.96 -17.21 -0.32
N ASP A 78 -3.66 -17.93 -1.16
CA ASP A 78 -3.24 -19.28 -1.63
C ASP A 78 -2.10 -19.21 -2.68
N GLY A 79 -1.61 -18.01 -3.00
CA GLY A 79 -0.57 -17.77 -3.99
C GLY A 79 -1.07 -17.61 -5.43
N THR A 80 -2.36 -17.65 -5.67
CA THR A 80 -2.93 -17.38 -7.02
C THR A 80 -3.31 -15.93 -7.20
N THR A 81 -3.64 -15.21 -6.12
CA THR A 81 -3.92 -13.78 -6.10
C THR A 81 -3.02 -13.04 -5.12
N ILE A 82 -3.05 -11.70 -5.14
CA ILE A 82 -2.64 -10.90 -4.00
C ILE A 82 -3.57 -11.17 -2.82
N LEU A 83 -3.14 -10.85 -1.59
CA LEU A 83 -4.01 -10.91 -0.41
C LEU A 83 -4.91 -9.68 -0.31
N GLY A 84 -4.39 -8.50 -0.66
CA GLY A 84 -5.07 -7.21 -0.53
C GLY A 84 -5.16 -6.74 0.93
N ALA A 85 -4.21 -7.14 1.78
CA ALA A 85 -4.11 -6.61 3.13
C ALA A 85 -3.84 -5.10 3.13
N ASP A 86 -3.11 -4.65 2.17
CA ASP A 86 -2.93 -3.26 1.78
C ASP A 86 -4.13 -2.83 0.90
N ASP A 87 -5.08 -2.01 1.37
CA ASP A 87 -5.16 -1.54 2.78
C ASP A 87 -6.48 -2.00 3.44
N LYS A 88 -6.98 -3.20 3.09
CA LYS A 88 -8.16 -3.75 3.78
C LYS A 88 -7.90 -4.04 5.26
N ALA A 89 -6.62 -4.16 5.66
CA ALA A 89 -6.26 -4.28 7.07
C ALA A 89 -6.63 -2.99 7.82
N GLY A 90 -6.23 -1.82 7.33
CA GLY A 90 -6.62 -0.54 7.92
C GLY A 90 -8.14 -0.33 7.95
N VAL A 91 -8.85 -0.73 6.88
CA VAL A 91 -10.31 -0.73 6.89
C VAL A 91 -10.86 -1.59 8.03
N ALA A 92 -10.35 -2.81 8.21
CA ALA A 92 -10.80 -3.74 9.24
C ALA A 92 -10.47 -3.20 10.66
N GLU A 93 -9.30 -2.61 10.85
CA GLU A 93 -8.88 -1.97 12.10
C GLU A 93 -9.80 -0.82 12.49
N ILE A 94 -10.11 0.08 11.55
CA ILE A 94 -11.04 1.19 11.78
C ILE A 94 -12.43 0.66 12.14
N MET A 95 -12.94 -0.32 11.41
CA MET A 95 -14.27 -0.90 11.68
C MET A 95 -14.32 -1.60 13.03
N THR A 96 -13.26 -2.31 13.41
CA THR A 96 -13.14 -2.97 14.72
C THR A 96 -13.07 -1.93 15.85
N MET A 97 -12.30 -0.85 15.65
CA MET A 97 -12.28 0.27 16.59
C MET A 97 -13.68 0.85 16.79
N ILE A 98 -14.43 1.10 15.72
CA ILE A 98 -15.81 1.61 15.79
C ILE A 98 -16.69 0.67 16.59
N GLU A 99 -16.59 -0.62 16.39
CA GLU A 99 -17.35 -1.61 17.16
C GLU A 99 -17.04 -1.52 18.65
N HIS A 100 -15.77 -1.45 19.03
CA HIS A 100 -15.36 -1.30 20.43
C HIS A 100 -15.83 0.03 21.05
N LEU A 101 -15.79 1.13 20.30
CA LEU A 101 -16.28 2.42 20.78
C LEU A 101 -17.80 2.40 21.00
N ASN A 102 -18.55 1.79 20.10
CA ASN A 102 -19.99 1.67 20.20
C ASN A 102 -20.46 0.79 21.38
N ASN A 103 -19.60 -0.10 21.87
CA ASN A 103 -19.88 -0.90 23.09
C ASN A 103 -19.78 -0.06 24.39
N GLY A 104 -19.40 1.21 24.31
CA GLY A 104 -19.45 2.18 25.40
C GLY A 104 -18.44 1.96 26.53
N THR A 105 -17.41 1.14 26.31
CA THR A 105 -16.38 0.85 27.32
C THR A 105 -15.21 1.80 27.30
N ILE A 106 -15.05 2.58 26.23
CA ILE A 106 -13.92 3.49 25.99
C ILE A 106 -14.46 4.91 25.83
N ALA A 107 -14.07 5.82 26.72
CA ALA A 107 -14.40 7.24 26.59
C ALA A 107 -13.50 7.90 25.53
N HIS A 108 -14.12 8.65 24.62
CA HIS A 108 -13.40 9.25 23.49
C HIS A 108 -13.98 10.61 23.08
N GLY A 109 -13.16 11.46 22.48
CA GLY A 109 -13.60 12.67 21.79
C GLY A 109 -14.31 12.36 20.48
N PRO A 110 -14.72 13.39 19.72
CA PRO A 110 -15.31 13.17 18.39
C PRO A 110 -14.31 12.48 17.46
N ILE A 111 -14.80 11.51 16.67
CA ILE A 111 -13.96 10.76 15.71
C ILE A 111 -14.55 10.89 14.31
N SER A 112 -13.69 11.11 13.33
CA SER A 112 -14.02 11.07 11.92
C SER A 112 -13.33 9.88 11.27
N VAL A 113 -14.02 9.19 10.38
CA VAL A 113 -13.41 8.12 9.57
C VAL A 113 -13.62 8.40 8.09
N ALA A 114 -12.67 8.01 7.29
CA ALA A 114 -12.80 8.08 5.84
C ALA A 114 -12.20 6.84 5.18
N PHE A 115 -12.89 6.34 4.14
CA PHE A 115 -12.37 5.33 3.27
C PHE A 115 -12.23 5.92 1.87
N THR A 116 -11.02 5.81 1.30
CA THR A 116 -10.65 6.46 0.04
C THR A 116 -10.52 5.44 -1.09
N PRO A 117 -10.82 5.81 -2.33
CA PRO A 117 -10.50 5.04 -3.52
C PRO A 117 -9.17 5.51 -4.12
N ASP A 118 -8.66 4.77 -5.10
CA ASP A 118 -7.64 5.23 -6.07
C ASP A 118 -6.28 5.61 -5.43
N GLU A 119 -5.97 5.09 -4.22
CA GLU A 119 -4.69 5.32 -3.57
C GLU A 119 -3.56 4.71 -4.40
N GLU A 120 -3.72 3.47 -4.82
CA GLU A 120 -2.74 2.66 -5.55
C GLU A 120 -2.37 3.22 -6.95
N ILE A 121 -3.14 4.15 -7.45
CA ILE A 121 -2.85 4.89 -8.69
C ILE A 121 -2.50 6.36 -8.43
N GLY A 122 -2.32 6.75 -7.16
CA GLY A 122 -1.93 8.10 -6.74
C GLY A 122 -3.06 9.13 -6.79
N GLY A 123 -4.32 8.70 -6.91
CA GLY A 123 -5.51 9.57 -6.97
C GLY A 123 -6.29 9.67 -5.66
N GLY A 124 -5.81 9.02 -4.59
CA GLY A 124 -6.54 8.88 -3.33
C GLY A 124 -6.96 10.19 -2.66
N THR A 125 -6.31 11.29 -2.95
CA THR A 125 -6.62 12.61 -2.35
C THR A 125 -7.28 13.59 -3.31
N ASP A 126 -7.44 13.27 -4.59
CA ASP A 126 -7.86 14.22 -5.63
C ASP A 126 -9.21 14.91 -5.34
N TYR A 127 -10.14 14.16 -4.77
CA TYR A 127 -11.48 14.66 -4.45
C TYR A 127 -11.82 14.48 -2.97
N PHE A 128 -10.82 14.38 -2.10
CA PHE A 128 -11.03 14.23 -0.67
C PHE A 128 -11.59 15.51 -0.07
N ASP A 129 -12.79 15.44 0.50
CA ASP A 129 -13.46 16.58 1.12
C ASP A 129 -13.02 16.75 2.58
N VAL A 130 -11.97 17.55 2.79
CA VAL A 130 -11.41 17.86 4.12
C VAL A 130 -12.46 18.49 5.04
N LYS A 131 -13.38 19.32 4.51
CA LYS A 131 -14.42 19.97 5.31
C LYS A 131 -15.46 18.97 5.78
N LYS A 132 -15.83 18.02 4.91
CA LYS A 132 -16.74 16.93 5.26
C LYS A 132 -16.09 15.97 6.23
N PHE A 133 -14.83 15.66 6.06
CA PHE A 133 -14.07 14.81 6.97
C PHE A 133 -13.93 15.43 8.37
N ASN A 134 -13.69 16.74 8.45
CA ASN A 134 -13.79 17.55 9.69
C ASN A 134 -13.03 16.97 10.88
N ALA A 135 -11.75 16.65 10.71
CA ALA A 135 -10.84 16.24 11.79
C ALA A 135 -9.80 17.33 12.08
N ASP A 136 -9.34 17.46 13.32
CA ASP A 136 -8.20 18.33 13.69
C ASP A 136 -6.86 17.67 13.35
N TYR A 137 -6.79 16.35 13.53
CA TYR A 137 -5.64 15.49 13.23
C TYR A 137 -6.15 14.19 12.60
N ALA A 138 -5.37 13.60 11.72
CA ALA A 138 -5.71 12.31 11.14
C ALA A 138 -4.51 11.38 11.08
N TYR A 139 -4.80 10.09 11.17
CA TYR A 139 -3.87 9.00 10.92
C TYR A 139 -4.37 8.18 9.74
N THR A 140 -3.49 7.90 8.80
CA THR A 140 -3.73 6.89 7.76
C THR A 140 -3.21 5.57 8.28
N LEU A 141 -4.06 4.54 8.27
CA LEU A 141 -3.74 3.19 8.75
C LEU A 141 -3.28 2.33 7.59
N ASP A 142 -2.08 2.61 7.11
CA ASP A 142 -1.52 2.03 5.90
C ASP A 142 0.00 1.85 6.08
N GLY A 143 0.36 1.35 7.26
CA GLY A 143 1.75 1.20 7.66
C GLY A 143 2.26 -0.22 7.50
N ASP A 144 3.57 -0.36 7.36
CA ASP A 144 4.28 -1.62 7.20
C ASP A 144 4.51 -2.36 8.52
N THR A 145 4.93 -1.63 9.54
CA THR A 145 5.44 -2.21 10.79
C THR A 145 4.50 -1.95 11.95
N GLU A 146 4.12 -3.01 12.63
CA GLU A 146 3.27 -2.92 13.82
C GLU A 146 3.87 -1.99 14.89
N GLY A 147 3.09 -1.00 15.31
CA GLY A 147 3.47 -0.03 16.34
C GLY A 147 4.32 1.14 15.84
N GLU A 148 4.58 1.23 14.56
CA GLU A 148 5.27 2.37 13.96
C GLU A 148 4.29 3.52 13.69
N ILE A 149 4.72 4.75 13.95
CA ILE A 149 4.03 5.98 13.56
C ILE A 149 5.00 6.81 12.73
N GLN A 150 4.68 7.00 11.46
CA GLN A 150 5.43 7.85 10.56
C GLN A 150 4.83 9.25 10.57
N ASN A 151 5.62 10.25 10.92
CA ASN A 151 5.21 11.66 11.00
C ASN A 151 5.99 12.58 10.05
N GLU A 152 6.81 11.99 9.20
CA GLU A 152 7.58 12.68 8.17
C GLU A 152 7.18 12.15 6.79
N ASN A 153 7.24 13.01 5.79
CA ASN A 153 7.07 12.63 4.41
C ASN A 153 8.31 13.03 3.59
N PHE A 154 8.40 12.51 2.39
CA PHE A 154 9.47 12.82 1.45
C PHE A 154 8.90 13.48 0.19
N LYS A 155 9.77 14.16 -0.54
CA LYS A 155 9.44 14.68 -1.87
C LYS A 155 9.77 13.63 -2.91
N ALA A 156 8.78 13.26 -3.69
CA ALA A 156 8.96 12.37 -4.84
C ALA A 156 8.75 13.14 -6.15
N GLY A 157 9.45 12.69 -7.19
CA GLY A 157 9.26 13.17 -8.54
C GLY A 157 9.26 11.99 -9.51
N ARG A 158 8.40 12.05 -10.50
CA ARG A 158 8.35 11.07 -11.59
C ARG A 158 8.82 11.75 -12.88
N ALA A 159 9.75 11.13 -13.59
CA ALA A 159 10.12 11.53 -14.93
C ALA A 159 9.85 10.37 -15.90
N VAL A 160 9.23 10.67 -17.03
CA VAL A 160 9.06 9.73 -18.14
C VAL A 160 9.95 10.20 -19.27
N VAL A 161 10.86 9.34 -19.70
CA VAL A 161 11.79 9.64 -20.80
C VAL A 161 11.47 8.69 -21.96
N GLU A 162 11.10 9.27 -23.10
CA GLU A 162 10.77 8.52 -24.29
C GLU A 162 11.93 8.58 -25.28
N PHE A 163 12.32 7.43 -25.81
CA PHE A 163 13.39 7.30 -26.79
C PHE A 163 12.81 6.85 -28.14
N THR A 164 12.94 7.71 -29.14
CA THR A 164 12.49 7.42 -30.50
C THR A 164 13.69 7.09 -31.40
N GLY A 165 13.71 5.90 -31.93
CA GLY A 165 14.74 5.45 -32.88
C GLY A 165 14.36 5.70 -34.33
N VAL A 166 15.28 5.36 -35.23
CA VAL A 166 15.05 5.36 -36.68
C VAL A 166 15.13 3.93 -37.20
N ASN A 167 13.99 3.40 -37.59
CA ASN A 167 13.91 2.04 -38.18
C ASN A 167 14.08 2.09 -39.68
N VAL A 168 14.91 1.20 -40.22
CA VAL A 168 15.19 1.09 -41.65
C VAL A 168 15.32 -0.38 -42.04
N HIS A 169 15.22 -0.65 -43.35
CA HIS A 169 15.47 -2.00 -43.91
C HIS A 169 16.90 -2.48 -43.54
N PRO A 170 17.09 -3.73 -43.11
CA PRO A 170 18.39 -4.24 -42.68
C PRO A 170 19.54 -4.00 -43.68
N GLY A 171 19.26 -4.11 -44.98
CA GLY A 171 20.24 -3.86 -46.03
C GLY A 171 20.73 -2.40 -46.14
N SER A 172 20.01 -1.45 -45.52
CA SER A 172 20.30 -0.02 -45.55
C SER A 172 20.58 0.55 -44.15
N SER A 173 20.75 -0.31 -43.15
CA SER A 173 20.82 0.09 -41.74
C SER A 173 22.14 0.76 -41.33
N LYS A 174 23.22 0.46 -42.05
CA LYS A 174 24.56 1.00 -41.74
C LYS A 174 24.56 2.53 -41.79
N ASN A 175 24.93 3.15 -40.67
CA ASN A 175 25.01 4.60 -40.47
C ASN A 175 23.66 5.36 -40.61
N THR A 176 22.52 4.63 -40.65
CA THR A 176 21.20 5.23 -40.84
C THR A 176 20.25 4.85 -39.69
N MET A 177 20.29 3.59 -39.21
CA MET A 177 19.45 3.10 -38.17
C MET A 177 19.89 3.71 -36.82
N VAL A 178 18.92 4.16 -36.02
CA VAL A 178 19.10 4.53 -34.60
C VAL A 178 18.33 3.56 -33.76
N ASN A 179 19.03 2.75 -32.97
CA ASN A 179 18.40 1.80 -32.06
C ASN A 179 18.03 2.53 -30.73
N ALA A 180 16.75 2.75 -30.53
CA ALA A 180 16.24 3.44 -29.30
C ALA A 180 16.66 2.74 -28.01
N ALA A 181 16.77 1.40 -28.01
CA ALA A 181 17.21 0.66 -26.83
C ALA A 181 18.67 0.98 -26.45
N LEU A 182 19.55 1.15 -27.43
CA LEU A 182 20.93 1.54 -27.17
C LEU A 182 21.02 2.96 -26.63
N VAL A 183 20.22 3.89 -27.16
CA VAL A 183 20.14 5.26 -26.65
C VAL A 183 19.62 5.28 -25.21
N ALA A 184 18.61 4.46 -24.89
CA ALA A 184 18.10 4.33 -23.53
C ALA A 184 19.16 3.75 -22.57
N MET A 185 19.93 2.77 -23.00
CA MET A 185 21.05 2.22 -22.21
C MET A 185 22.15 3.25 -21.96
N GLU A 186 22.50 4.04 -22.96
CA GLU A 186 23.46 5.13 -22.82
C GLU A 186 22.95 6.18 -21.83
N PHE A 187 21.69 6.62 -21.97
CA PHE A 187 21.06 7.52 -21.02
C PHE A 187 21.11 6.97 -19.59
N ASN A 188 20.72 5.70 -19.40
CA ASN A 188 20.77 5.05 -18.09
C ASN A 188 22.18 5.05 -17.48
N SER A 189 23.21 4.89 -18.32
CA SER A 189 24.60 4.92 -17.86
C SER A 189 25.10 6.30 -17.39
N MET A 190 24.41 7.36 -17.80
CA MET A 190 24.70 8.74 -17.39
C MET A 190 24.02 9.15 -16.09
N LEU A 191 23.05 8.36 -15.60
CA LEU A 191 22.40 8.65 -14.32
C LEU A 191 23.39 8.43 -13.17
N PRO A 192 23.39 9.32 -12.15
CA PRO A 192 24.24 9.14 -10.97
C PRO A 192 23.94 7.82 -10.29
N ALA A 193 24.98 7.02 -10.03
CA ALA A 193 24.79 5.68 -9.46
C ALA A 193 24.10 5.70 -8.08
N ALA A 194 24.27 6.78 -7.33
CA ALA A 194 23.63 6.98 -6.02
C ALA A 194 22.11 7.22 -6.12
N ASP A 195 21.63 7.72 -7.28
CA ASP A 195 20.23 8.11 -7.48
C ASP A 195 19.45 7.06 -8.27
N THR A 196 19.99 5.85 -8.39
CA THR A 196 19.28 4.75 -9.06
C THR A 196 18.47 3.95 -8.05
N PRO A 197 17.27 3.42 -8.42
CA PRO A 197 16.40 2.66 -7.52
C PRO A 197 17.06 1.46 -6.83
N ARG A 198 18.20 1.01 -7.34
CA ARG A 198 18.98 -0.07 -6.72
C ARG A 198 19.75 0.38 -5.47
N ASN A 199 20.02 1.68 -5.35
CA ASN A 199 20.93 2.23 -4.35
C ASN A 199 20.27 3.28 -3.44
N THR A 200 18.98 3.57 -3.68
CA THR A 200 18.16 4.51 -2.88
C THR A 200 17.06 3.77 -2.14
#